data_0ab0b9a89e3111e0c46ed7aad3142f82
#
_entry.id   0ab0b9a89e3111e0c46ed7aad3142f82
#
_cell.length_a   1.000
_cell.length_b   1.000
_cell.length_c   1.000
_cell.angle_alpha   90.00
_cell.angle_beta   90.00
_cell.angle_gamma   90.00
#
_symmetry.space_group_name_H-M   'P 1'
#
loop_
_entity.id
_entity.type
_entity.pdbx_description
1 polymer ?
#
loop_
_entity_poly.entity_id
_entity_poly.type
_entity_poly.pdbx_seq_one_letter_code
_entity_poly.pdbx_strand_id
1 'polypeptide(L)'
;MRLVSTCLSRPGVALAAVTLASLAVPLLPGQSASAADSVFQAQYASLTPGAGQVFNDPTASAGRGLLVWSNGAAESTVATGAFNTIVVRAKGEQCLGAPIMAVAVDGKPVGTTAVPSSAWADYPVAGNWPAGTHRVTVAFTNDYRTSTCDRNLRLDKGTLAATPVPAQQEAESAALTPGAGQTFPDPTASAGRGLLMWSNGTATSLLNAPAGGTLTIRAKGEQCKGAPQLQVAIDGTLRPITSIAGTAWADYPIRGAWAGGTHKVTLAFTNDYRDSGCDRNLRLDLLRVTPTVSTPPAPSTTGNPFAGAVGYLDPDSNARTAADARRSFDPGGAAALDKIAAGSSADWYGDWVPTSALAAAVSSRVSTETSAGALPVLVAYAIPHRDCGSYSAGGEPTAAAYQQWITQLASGIGTRKVVVVVEPDALPQLDCLSAGDQSERLSLLSGAVTTLAAHSATTVYLDAGGPGWQPANVMAARLTEANIAHARGFSLNVSNYQTNALVNSYGDSLSPLVGGKHFLADTSRNGLGAGNTWCNPTGRALGQRMTSSTGDPLADAYTWIKSPGESDGTCGGGPTAGTFWTDYAIGLGARTTY
;
A
#
# COMPACT_ATOMS: atom_id res chain seq x y z
N MET A 1 62.39 -43.11 50.43
CA MET A 1 63.73 -42.88 49.83
C MET A 1 63.65 -41.47 49.29
N ARG A 2 64.11 -40.51 50.07
CA ARG A 2 65.31 -39.69 49.87
C ARG A 2 65.36 -39.02 48.50
N LEU A 3 65.49 -37.69 48.30
CA LEU A 3 66.20 -36.56 48.95
C LEU A 3 65.57 -35.28 48.32
N VAL A 4 65.18 -34.25 49.01
CA VAL A 4 65.93 -33.09 49.58
C VAL A 4 66.85 -32.39 48.59
N SER A 5 66.60 -31.14 48.30
CA SER A 5 67.47 -29.96 48.43
C SER A 5 66.74 -28.72 47.85
N THR A 6 66.30 -27.84 48.65
CA THR A 6 66.85 -26.60 49.23
C THR A 6 67.29 -25.52 48.26
N CYS A 7 66.58 -24.40 48.45
CA CYS A 7 67.02 -23.00 48.64
C CYS A 7 67.35 -22.13 47.41
N LEU A 8 66.66 -21.03 47.24
CA LEU A 8 67.13 -19.71 47.68
C LEU A 8 66.09 -18.61 47.33
N SER A 9 65.78 -17.86 48.32
CA SER A 9 64.93 -16.67 48.33
C SER A 9 65.55 -15.48 47.61
N ARG A 10 64.70 -14.66 46.96
CA ARG A 10 64.84 -13.20 46.90
C ARG A 10 63.48 -12.51 46.66
N PRO A 11 63.33 -11.21 46.98
CA PRO A 11 62.13 -10.71 47.61
C PRO A 11 61.16 -10.05 46.60
N GLY A 12 59.94 -9.91 47.09
CA GLY A 12 58.78 -9.47 46.36
C GLY A 12 58.82 -8.01 45.89
N VAL A 13 58.11 -7.81 44.81
CA VAL A 13 57.50 -6.53 44.45
C VAL A 13 55.97 -6.79 44.36
N ALA A 14 55.26 -6.16 45.30
CA ALA A 14 53.83 -6.20 45.33
C ALA A 14 53.26 -5.34 44.16
N LEU A 15 52.65 -5.97 43.14
CA LEU A 15 51.82 -5.29 42.17
C LEU A 15 50.43 -5.18 42.78
N ALA A 16 50.02 -3.94 43.13
CA ALA A 16 48.67 -3.62 43.48
C ALA A 16 47.78 -3.82 42.26
N ALA A 17 46.87 -4.80 42.32
CA ALA A 17 45.78 -4.94 41.35
C ALA A 17 44.78 -3.83 41.59
N VAL A 18 44.74 -2.83 40.67
CA VAL A 18 43.67 -1.85 40.58
C VAL A 18 42.52 -2.54 39.86
N THR A 19 41.51 -2.95 40.62
CA THR A 19 40.20 -3.37 40.07
C THR A 19 39.48 -2.14 39.56
N LEU A 20 39.46 -1.95 38.24
CA LEU A 20 38.54 -1.04 37.57
C LEU A 20 37.13 -1.61 37.67
N ALA A 21 36.36 -1.08 38.61
CA ALA A 21 34.91 -1.28 38.63
C ALA A 21 34.34 -0.61 37.39
N SER A 22 33.94 -1.39 36.42
CA SER A 22 33.14 -0.93 35.29
C SER A 22 31.76 -0.54 35.78
N LEU A 23 31.52 0.76 35.92
CA LEU A 23 30.16 1.32 36.05
C LEU A 23 29.41 1.05 34.73
N ALA A 24 28.53 0.04 34.72
CA ALA A 24 27.57 -0.16 33.69
C ALA A 24 26.56 0.99 33.77
N VAL A 25 26.67 1.96 32.85
CA VAL A 25 25.62 2.94 32.59
C VAL A 25 24.51 2.21 31.86
N PRO A 26 23.26 2.24 32.35
CA PRO A 26 22.16 1.64 31.60
C PRO A 26 21.95 2.42 30.29
N LEU A 27 22.12 1.74 29.16
CA LEU A 27 21.75 2.24 27.84
C LEU A 27 20.24 2.43 27.80
N LEU A 28 19.81 3.67 27.65
CA LEU A 28 18.43 4.00 27.28
C LEU A 28 18.10 3.34 25.93
N PRO A 29 16.96 2.67 25.77
CA PRO A 29 16.58 2.10 24.48
C PRO A 29 16.23 3.24 23.52
N GLY A 30 17.00 3.41 22.42
CA GLY A 30 16.65 4.34 21.36
C GLY A 30 17.75 5.14 20.68
N GLN A 31 19.02 4.92 20.99
CA GLN A 31 20.10 5.49 20.18
C GLN A 31 20.77 4.39 19.37
N SER A 32 20.38 4.27 18.09
CA SER A 32 21.17 3.55 17.10
C SER A 32 22.51 4.26 17.00
N ALA A 33 23.59 3.54 17.30
CA ALA A 33 24.93 4.05 17.03
C ALA A 33 25.02 4.39 15.54
N SER A 34 25.32 5.64 15.20
CA SER A 34 25.68 6.03 13.83
C SER A 34 26.86 5.18 13.40
N ALA A 35 26.67 4.34 12.38
CA ALA A 35 27.78 3.64 11.75
C ALA A 35 28.74 4.70 11.20
N ALA A 36 30.03 4.57 11.49
CA ALA A 36 31.04 5.47 10.94
C ALA A 36 31.03 5.36 9.42
N ASP A 37 31.07 6.50 8.71
CA ASP A 37 31.15 6.56 7.26
C ASP A 37 32.33 5.73 6.75
N SER A 38 32.09 4.91 5.73
CA SER A 38 33.14 4.16 5.05
C SER A 38 33.62 4.94 3.83
N VAL A 39 34.91 5.07 3.65
CA VAL A 39 35.55 5.89 2.61
C VAL A 39 36.45 5.02 1.75
N PHE A 40 36.36 5.16 0.43
CA PHE A 40 37.36 4.68 -0.50
C PHE A 40 38.06 5.85 -1.19
N GLN A 41 39.37 5.69 -1.42
CA GLN A 41 40.20 6.69 -2.10
C GLN A 41 40.31 6.30 -3.58
N ALA A 42 40.01 7.21 -4.49
CA ALA A 42 39.95 6.92 -5.92
C ALA A 42 41.30 6.48 -6.52
N GLN A 43 42.44 6.95 -5.96
CA GLN A 43 43.76 6.55 -6.42
C GLN A 43 44.09 5.05 -6.19
N TYR A 44 43.29 4.35 -5.36
CA TYR A 44 43.44 2.91 -5.13
C TYR A 44 42.41 2.08 -5.89
N ALA A 45 41.51 2.71 -6.62
CA ALA A 45 40.50 2.02 -7.42
C ALA A 45 41.14 1.29 -8.61
N SER A 46 40.61 0.15 -8.98
CA SER A 46 40.92 -0.53 -10.22
C SER A 46 40.35 0.24 -11.39
N LEU A 47 41.24 0.79 -12.25
CA LEU A 47 40.82 1.58 -13.41
C LEU A 47 40.79 0.72 -14.68
N THR A 48 39.82 0.98 -15.57
CA THR A 48 39.82 0.44 -16.93
C THR A 48 41.18 0.71 -17.59
N PRO A 49 41.88 -0.31 -18.13
CA PRO A 49 43.19 -0.14 -18.73
C PRO A 49 43.22 0.95 -19.82
N GLY A 50 44.15 1.89 -19.72
CA GLY A 50 44.31 3.00 -20.65
C GLY A 50 43.31 4.17 -20.47
N ALA A 51 42.35 4.08 -19.60
CA ALA A 51 41.34 5.13 -19.42
C ALA A 51 41.79 6.32 -18.58
N GLY A 52 42.93 6.22 -17.86
CA GLY A 52 43.39 7.30 -17.00
C GLY A 52 44.64 6.93 -16.19
N GLN A 53 44.96 7.76 -15.20
CA GLN A 53 46.10 7.53 -14.29
C GLN A 53 45.92 8.26 -12.96
N VAL A 54 46.67 7.83 -11.94
CA VAL A 54 46.81 8.56 -10.67
C VAL A 54 47.62 9.82 -10.90
N PHE A 55 47.22 10.94 -10.29
CA PHE A 55 47.95 12.22 -10.34
C PHE A 55 48.11 12.83 -8.95
N ASN A 56 49.12 13.66 -8.77
CA ASN A 56 49.35 14.41 -7.55
C ASN A 56 48.51 15.67 -7.53
N ASP A 57 47.74 15.89 -6.47
CA ASP A 57 46.97 17.11 -6.22
C ASP A 57 46.90 17.38 -4.72
N PRO A 58 47.65 18.39 -4.21
CA PRO A 58 47.67 18.72 -2.77
C PRO A 58 46.30 19.12 -2.21
N THR A 59 45.31 19.44 -3.09
CA THR A 59 43.95 19.81 -2.69
C THR A 59 43.00 18.62 -2.62
N ALA A 60 43.43 17.44 -3.10
CA ALA A 60 42.70 16.21 -2.91
C ALA A 60 42.86 15.68 -1.49
N SER A 61 41.91 14.93 -0.96
CA SER A 61 41.83 14.50 0.43
C SER A 61 43.03 13.67 0.90
N ALA A 62 43.68 12.94 0.00
CA ALA A 62 44.89 12.16 0.28
C ALA A 62 46.11 12.66 -0.52
N GLY A 63 46.10 13.93 -0.96
CA GLY A 63 47.20 14.54 -1.75
C GLY A 63 47.29 13.99 -3.19
N ARG A 64 46.42 13.10 -3.60
CA ARG A 64 46.42 12.43 -4.89
C ARG A 64 44.97 12.16 -5.34
N GLY A 65 44.74 12.18 -6.64
CA GLY A 65 43.48 11.82 -7.26
C GLY A 65 43.66 10.86 -8.44
N LEU A 66 42.54 10.45 -9.02
CA LEU A 66 42.47 9.65 -10.24
C LEU A 66 41.97 10.53 -11.38
N LEU A 67 42.75 10.68 -12.44
CA LEU A 67 42.33 11.32 -13.68
C LEU A 67 41.81 10.25 -14.64
N VAL A 68 40.59 10.43 -15.16
CA VAL A 68 39.98 9.60 -16.18
C VAL A 68 39.81 10.49 -17.43
N TRP A 69 40.58 10.19 -18.50
CA TRP A 69 40.66 10.99 -19.72
C TRP A 69 39.99 10.35 -20.94
N SER A 70 39.43 9.15 -20.78
CA SER A 70 38.60 8.51 -21.79
C SER A 70 37.48 7.73 -21.14
N ASN A 71 36.45 7.35 -21.93
CA ASN A 71 35.38 6.51 -21.40
C ASN A 71 35.93 5.28 -20.70
N GLY A 72 35.60 5.12 -19.42
CA GLY A 72 36.12 4.06 -18.58
C GLY A 72 35.62 4.18 -17.16
N ALA A 73 35.94 3.21 -16.32
CA ALA A 73 35.46 3.10 -14.97
C ALA A 73 36.56 2.86 -13.95
N ALA A 74 36.40 3.46 -12.77
CA ALA A 74 37.16 3.20 -11.57
C ALA A 74 36.29 2.36 -10.61
N GLU A 75 36.82 1.26 -10.10
CA GLU A 75 36.11 0.31 -9.27
C GLU A 75 36.80 0.13 -7.92
N SER A 76 36.03 0.19 -6.84
CA SER A 76 36.49 -0.02 -5.47
C SER A 76 35.57 -0.99 -4.73
N THR A 77 36.17 -1.86 -3.92
CA THR A 77 35.43 -2.76 -3.02
C THR A 77 35.51 -2.21 -1.61
N VAL A 78 34.36 -2.02 -0.96
CA VAL A 78 34.24 -1.37 0.34
C VAL A 78 33.38 -2.22 1.27
N ALA A 79 33.93 -2.58 2.43
CA ALA A 79 33.16 -3.19 3.52
C ALA A 79 32.55 -2.07 4.39
N THR A 80 31.25 -2.11 4.61
CA THR A 80 30.53 -1.02 5.28
C THR A 80 29.32 -1.52 6.07
N GLY A 81 28.83 -0.72 7.01
CA GLY A 81 27.46 -0.84 7.55
C GLY A 81 26.41 -0.56 6.48
N ALA A 82 25.15 -0.66 6.83
CA ALA A 82 24.08 -0.22 5.92
C ALA A 82 24.22 1.28 5.62
N PHE A 83 24.06 1.67 4.35
CA PHE A 83 24.21 3.06 3.92
C PHE A 83 23.13 3.44 2.89
N ASN A 84 22.87 4.72 2.76
CA ASN A 84 21.82 5.23 1.86
C ASN A 84 22.32 6.35 0.91
N THR A 85 23.56 6.77 1.06
CA THR A 85 24.16 7.81 0.23
C THR A 85 25.61 7.44 -0.11
N ILE A 86 25.99 7.62 -1.38
CA ILE A 86 27.38 7.63 -1.84
C ILE A 86 27.68 9.07 -2.24
N VAL A 87 28.64 9.69 -1.59
CA VAL A 87 29.13 11.02 -1.97
C VAL A 87 30.44 10.85 -2.73
N VAL A 88 30.45 11.11 -4.03
CA VAL A 88 31.66 11.10 -4.85
C VAL A 88 32.23 12.50 -4.92
N ARG A 89 33.43 12.71 -4.42
CA ARG A 89 34.16 13.95 -4.54
C ARG A 89 34.91 13.98 -5.85
N ALA A 90 34.52 14.89 -6.74
CA ALA A 90 35.01 14.97 -8.11
C ALA A 90 35.17 16.39 -8.59
N LYS A 91 35.93 16.59 -9.67
CA LYS A 91 35.97 17.83 -10.47
C LYS A 91 36.09 17.49 -11.95
N GLY A 92 35.57 18.37 -12.82
CA GLY A 92 35.50 18.18 -14.27
C GLY A 92 36.34 19.16 -15.05
N GLU A 93 37.04 18.67 -16.07
CA GLU A 93 37.58 19.50 -17.12
C GLU A 93 36.57 19.59 -18.26
N GLN A 94 36.16 20.80 -18.60
CA GLN A 94 35.08 21.05 -19.55
C GLN A 94 35.59 21.10 -21.00
N CYS A 95 34.90 20.42 -21.91
CA CYS A 95 35.09 20.59 -23.35
C CYS A 95 33.76 20.37 -24.08
N LEU A 96 33.13 21.45 -24.55
CA LEU A 96 31.77 21.47 -25.11
C LEU A 96 30.76 20.74 -24.21
N GLY A 97 30.82 21.03 -22.92
CA GLY A 97 29.97 20.46 -21.87
C GLY A 97 30.78 19.77 -20.75
N ALA A 98 30.07 19.43 -19.70
CA ALA A 98 30.66 18.81 -18.51
C ALA A 98 30.92 17.32 -18.70
N PRO A 99 31.93 16.74 -18.04
CA PRO A 99 32.04 15.29 -17.93
C PRO A 99 30.84 14.73 -17.19
N ILE A 100 30.36 13.58 -17.65
CA ILE A 100 29.26 12.83 -17.03
C ILE A 100 29.84 11.66 -16.26
N MET A 101 29.53 11.63 -14.96
CA MET A 101 29.87 10.59 -14.03
C MET A 101 28.67 9.66 -13.83
N ALA A 102 28.83 8.37 -14.09
CA ALA A 102 27.84 7.34 -13.78
C ALA A 102 28.33 6.50 -12.61
N VAL A 103 27.44 6.20 -11.65
CA VAL A 103 27.76 5.38 -10.48
C VAL A 103 26.93 4.11 -10.51
N ALA A 104 27.59 2.98 -10.20
CA ALA A 104 26.93 1.69 -10.03
C ALA A 104 27.38 1.03 -8.70
N VAL A 105 26.50 0.24 -8.09
CA VAL A 105 26.80 -0.57 -6.91
C VAL A 105 26.45 -2.02 -7.22
N ASP A 106 27.39 -2.92 -6.99
CA ASP A 106 27.26 -4.36 -7.26
C ASP A 106 26.80 -4.65 -8.71
N GLY A 107 27.30 -3.83 -9.64
CA GLY A 107 26.99 -3.92 -11.07
C GLY A 107 25.64 -3.29 -11.47
N LYS A 108 24.85 -2.77 -10.53
CA LYS A 108 23.57 -2.10 -10.82
C LYS A 108 23.77 -0.60 -10.92
N PRO A 109 23.40 0.08 -12.02
CA PRO A 109 23.42 1.52 -12.14
C PRO A 109 22.53 2.18 -11.08
N VAL A 110 23.05 3.22 -10.40
CA VAL A 110 22.33 3.90 -9.32
C VAL A 110 22.19 5.40 -9.52
N GLY A 111 23.00 6.00 -10.39
CA GLY A 111 22.89 7.42 -10.72
C GLY A 111 23.84 7.85 -11.83
N THR A 112 23.48 8.97 -12.46
CA THR A 112 24.31 9.66 -13.48
C THR A 112 24.25 11.16 -13.19
N THR A 113 25.41 11.81 -13.16
CA THR A 113 25.53 13.23 -12.77
C THR A 113 26.55 13.94 -13.65
N ALA A 114 26.21 15.14 -14.12
CA ALA A 114 27.20 16.03 -14.75
C ALA A 114 28.13 16.61 -13.67
N VAL A 115 29.41 16.74 -13.98
CA VAL A 115 30.42 17.30 -13.09
C VAL A 115 30.91 18.64 -13.66
N PRO A 116 30.15 19.74 -13.49
CA PRO A 116 30.48 21.04 -14.07
C PRO A 116 31.54 21.81 -13.32
N SER A 117 31.83 21.47 -12.08
CA SER A 117 32.82 22.18 -11.24
C SER A 117 34.24 21.85 -11.63
N SER A 118 35.05 22.86 -11.89
CA SER A 118 36.52 22.72 -12.05
C SER A 118 37.27 22.65 -10.72
N ALA A 119 36.61 22.95 -9.62
CA ALA A 119 37.09 22.72 -8.25
C ALA A 119 36.51 21.42 -7.69
N TRP A 120 37.16 20.83 -6.69
CA TRP A 120 36.62 19.68 -5.98
C TRP A 120 35.24 20.00 -5.39
N ALA A 121 34.25 19.20 -5.76
CA ALA A 121 32.90 19.29 -5.26
C ALA A 121 32.34 17.91 -4.95
N ASP A 122 31.39 17.83 -4.06
CA ASP A 122 30.75 16.62 -3.62
C ASP A 122 29.45 16.37 -4.43
N TYR A 123 29.34 15.16 -4.98
CA TYR A 123 28.21 14.72 -5.81
C TYR A 123 27.52 13.55 -5.11
N PRO A 124 26.40 13.79 -4.39
CA PRO A 124 25.68 12.73 -3.71
C PRO A 124 24.88 11.88 -4.68
N VAL A 125 24.92 10.57 -4.48
CA VAL A 125 24.10 9.57 -5.17
C VAL A 125 23.31 8.80 -4.12
N ALA A 126 22.01 8.91 -4.19
CA ALA A 126 21.09 8.30 -3.25
C ALA A 126 20.77 6.85 -3.59
N GLY A 127 20.57 6.01 -2.56
CA GLY A 127 20.16 4.61 -2.69
C GLY A 127 19.80 4.01 -1.34
N ASN A 128 19.75 2.69 -1.27
CA ASN A 128 19.56 1.96 -0.02
C ASN A 128 20.29 0.61 -0.14
N TRP A 129 21.33 0.42 0.65
CA TRP A 129 22.17 -0.76 0.59
C TRP A 129 22.35 -1.37 1.99
N PRO A 130 22.21 -2.69 2.13
CA PRO A 130 22.41 -3.37 3.41
C PRO A 130 23.87 -3.28 3.89
N ALA A 131 24.13 -3.67 5.11
CA ALA A 131 25.49 -3.88 5.58
C ALA A 131 26.16 -5.02 4.81
N GLY A 132 27.43 -4.86 4.44
CA GLY A 132 28.15 -5.87 3.69
C GLY A 132 29.38 -5.32 2.95
N THR A 133 29.90 -6.12 2.05
CA THR A 133 30.96 -5.70 1.12
C THR A 133 30.33 -5.37 -0.22
N HIS A 134 30.50 -4.14 -0.67
CA HIS A 134 29.93 -3.62 -1.90
C HIS A 134 31.01 -3.23 -2.89
N ARG A 135 30.74 -3.47 -4.16
CA ARG A 135 31.55 -3.01 -5.28
C ARG A 135 30.97 -1.72 -5.84
N VAL A 136 31.67 -0.61 -5.61
CA VAL A 136 31.29 0.71 -6.13
C VAL A 136 32.08 1.00 -7.40
N THR A 137 31.39 1.28 -8.48
CA THR A 137 31.95 1.63 -9.78
C THR A 137 31.59 3.07 -10.12
N VAL A 138 32.59 3.88 -10.43
CA VAL A 138 32.42 5.28 -10.90
C VAL A 138 32.97 5.37 -12.31
N ALA A 139 32.09 5.62 -13.28
CA ALA A 139 32.44 5.63 -14.70
C ALA A 139 32.36 7.04 -15.29
N PHE A 140 33.31 7.39 -16.16
CA PHE A 140 33.27 8.51 -17.08
C PHE A 140 32.69 8.03 -18.42
N THR A 141 31.63 8.67 -18.94
CA THR A 141 30.81 8.08 -20.01
C THR A 141 30.67 8.96 -21.27
N ASN A 142 31.15 10.19 -21.25
CA ASN A 142 30.98 11.13 -22.36
C ASN A 142 32.28 11.83 -22.75
N ASP A 143 33.36 11.07 -22.88
CA ASP A 143 34.65 11.58 -23.34
C ASP A 143 34.53 12.34 -24.65
N TYR A 144 35.18 13.50 -24.72
CA TYR A 144 35.19 14.35 -25.89
C TYR A 144 36.43 15.21 -25.92
N ARG A 145 37.11 15.24 -27.07
CA ARG A 145 38.35 16.01 -27.25
C ARG A 145 38.36 16.77 -28.59
N THR A 146 38.90 17.96 -28.57
CA THR A 146 39.19 18.77 -29.75
C THR A 146 40.68 19.14 -29.76
N SER A 147 41.12 19.92 -30.75
CA SER A 147 42.48 20.47 -30.76
C SER A 147 42.71 21.53 -29.67
N THR A 148 41.63 22.06 -29.04
CA THR A 148 41.72 23.19 -28.08
C THR A 148 41.26 22.85 -26.66
N CYS A 149 40.53 21.75 -26.48
CA CYS A 149 40.09 21.29 -25.15
C CYS A 149 39.92 19.77 -25.09
N ASP A 150 39.99 19.27 -23.89
CA ASP A 150 39.84 17.84 -23.55
C ASP A 150 38.91 17.71 -22.36
N ARG A 151 37.87 16.85 -22.45
CA ARG A 151 36.91 16.61 -21.39
C ARG A 151 37.42 15.48 -20.52
N ASN A 152 37.68 15.77 -19.26
CA ASN A 152 38.21 14.79 -18.34
C ASN A 152 37.44 14.80 -17.00
N LEU A 153 37.35 13.64 -16.37
CA LEU A 153 36.82 13.47 -15.03
C LEU A 153 37.97 13.23 -14.04
N ARG A 154 37.99 13.97 -12.92
CA ARG A 154 38.93 13.77 -11.82
C ARG A 154 38.17 13.32 -10.59
N LEU A 155 38.62 12.25 -9.97
CA LEU A 155 38.03 11.65 -8.78
C LEU A 155 39.02 11.73 -7.61
N ASP A 156 38.52 12.09 -6.43
CA ASP A 156 39.25 12.15 -5.17
C ASP A 156 38.95 10.94 -4.29
N LYS A 157 37.70 10.86 -3.83
CA LYS A 157 37.23 9.79 -2.94
C LYS A 157 35.73 9.56 -3.13
N GLY A 158 35.26 8.42 -2.61
CA GLY A 158 33.83 8.19 -2.36
C GLY A 158 33.58 7.88 -0.89
N THR A 159 32.55 8.48 -0.32
CA THR A 159 32.10 8.27 1.05
C THR A 159 30.74 7.57 1.01
N LEU A 160 30.65 6.43 1.70
CA LEU A 160 29.40 5.69 1.90
C LEU A 160 28.87 6.07 3.27
N ALA A 161 27.74 6.75 3.31
CA ALA A 161 27.21 7.34 4.52
C ALA A 161 25.79 6.86 4.83
N ALA A 162 25.52 6.65 6.11
CA ALA A 162 24.17 6.47 6.64
C ALA A 162 23.66 7.84 7.14
N THR A 163 23.27 8.71 6.20
CA THR A 163 22.74 10.03 6.58
C THR A 163 21.31 9.89 7.14
N PRO A 164 20.94 10.64 8.19
CA PRO A 164 19.55 10.70 8.62
C PRO A 164 18.66 11.18 7.48
N VAL A 165 17.68 10.38 7.10
CA VAL A 165 16.75 10.69 6.01
C VAL A 165 15.46 11.20 6.62
N PRO A 166 14.99 12.40 6.24
CA PRO A 166 13.75 12.96 6.79
C PRO A 166 12.51 12.24 6.22
N ALA A 167 11.40 12.33 6.95
CA ALA A 167 10.08 11.87 6.48
C ALA A 167 9.42 12.87 5.50
N GLN A 168 10.04 14.03 5.29
CA GLN A 168 9.58 15.09 4.40
C GLN A 168 10.78 15.67 3.67
N GLN A 169 10.61 16.00 2.39
CA GLN A 169 11.66 16.61 1.58
C GLN A 169 11.08 17.58 0.54
N GLU A 170 11.72 18.73 0.40
CA GLU A 170 11.40 19.70 -0.66
C GLU A 170 11.84 19.15 -2.02
N ALA A 171 10.98 19.26 -3.04
CA ALA A 171 11.22 18.69 -4.36
C ALA A 171 12.42 19.31 -5.08
N GLU A 172 12.72 20.59 -4.81
CA GLU A 172 13.89 21.28 -5.38
C GLU A 172 15.23 20.72 -4.90
N SER A 173 15.23 19.91 -3.82
CA SER A 173 16.42 19.19 -3.36
C SER A 173 16.61 17.82 -4.02
N ALA A 174 15.65 17.39 -4.83
CA ALA A 174 15.72 16.10 -5.52
C ALA A 174 16.81 16.09 -6.61
N ALA A 175 17.45 14.94 -6.78
CA ALA A 175 18.38 14.72 -7.89
C ALA A 175 17.61 14.65 -9.21
N LEU A 176 17.72 15.69 -10.02
CA LEU A 176 16.99 15.84 -11.29
C LEU A 176 17.80 15.29 -12.45
N THR A 177 17.14 14.62 -13.40
CA THR A 177 17.74 14.28 -14.72
C THR A 177 18.27 15.55 -15.39
N PRO A 178 19.53 15.60 -15.82
CA PRO A 178 20.09 16.77 -16.47
C PRO A 178 19.25 17.23 -17.68
N GLY A 179 18.90 18.53 -17.71
CA GLY A 179 18.11 19.12 -18.79
C GLY A 179 16.60 18.90 -18.69
N ALA A 180 16.09 18.11 -17.74
CA ALA A 180 14.67 17.85 -17.62
C ALA A 180 13.88 18.97 -16.90
N GLY A 181 14.57 19.90 -16.23
CA GLY A 181 13.92 20.97 -15.48
C GLY A 181 14.90 21.82 -14.68
N GLN A 182 14.37 22.61 -13.76
CA GLN A 182 15.15 23.46 -12.83
C GLN A 182 14.35 23.82 -11.59
N THR A 183 15.01 24.30 -10.56
CA THR A 183 14.35 24.94 -9.42
C THR A 183 13.85 26.34 -9.81
N PHE A 184 12.72 26.77 -9.27
CA PHE A 184 12.13 28.09 -9.52
C PHE A 184 11.59 28.71 -8.21
N PRO A 185 11.63 30.04 -8.07
CA PRO A 185 11.00 30.70 -6.93
C PRO A 185 9.47 30.71 -7.10
N ASP A 186 8.75 30.34 -6.05
CA ASP A 186 7.30 30.40 -5.95
C ASP A 186 6.90 30.68 -4.50
N PRO A 187 6.47 31.90 -4.15
CA PRO A 187 6.09 32.24 -2.78
C PRO A 187 4.94 31.42 -2.20
N THR A 188 4.19 30.70 -3.05
CA THR A 188 3.07 29.84 -2.65
C THR A 188 3.48 28.37 -2.43
N ALA A 189 4.72 28.01 -2.75
CA ALA A 189 5.32 26.73 -2.44
C ALA A 189 5.82 26.68 -0.99
N SER A 190 6.01 25.48 -0.44
CA SER A 190 6.30 25.25 0.99
C SER A 190 7.57 25.95 1.49
N ALA A 191 8.65 25.92 0.70
CA ALA A 191 9.92 26.61 1.03
C ALA A 191 10.12 27.90 0.20
N GLY A 192 9.06 28.44 -0.40
CA GLY A 192 9.13 29.58 -1.32
C GLY A 192 9.78 29.24 -2.67
N ARG A 193 9.98 27.99 -2.96
CA ARG A 193 10.61 27.45 -4.18
C ARG A 193 9.93 26.13 -4.57
N GLY A 194 10.09 25.72 -5.82
CA GLY A 194 9.65 24.43 -6.30
C GLY A 194 10.56 23.91 -7.42
N LEU A 195 10.30 22.69 -7.85
CA LEU A 195 10.95 22.06 -8.98
C LEU A 195 10.02 22.12 -10.20
N LEU A 196 10.48 22.72 -11.30
CA LEU A 196 9.81 22.71 -12.59
C LEU A 196 10.45 21.65 -13.48
N MET A 197 9.65 20.73 -14.01
CA MET A 197 10.05 19.81 -15.07
C MET A 197 9.34 20.20 -16.36
N TRP A 198 10.12 20.54 -17.40
CA TRP A 198 9.63 20.99 -18.71
C TRP A 198 9.89 19.97 -19.82
N SER A 199 10.49 18.83 -19.50
CA SER A 199 10.65 17.72 -20.41
C SER A 199 10.60 16.38 -19.67
N ASN A 200 10.35 15.30 -20.41
CA ASN A 200 10.38 13.96 -19.83
C ASN A 200 11.70 13.71 -19.09
N GLY A 201 11.60 13.24 -17.88
CA GLY A 201 12.75 13.02 -17.01
C GLY A 201 12.34 12.61 -15.60
N THR A 202 13.31 12.48 -14.71
CA THR A 202 13.07 12.04 -13.33
C THR A 202 13.68 12.97 -12.30
N ALA A 203 13.00 13.10 -11.16
CA ALA A 203 13.53 13.68 -9.93
C ALA A 203 13.54 12.57 -8.85
N THR A 204 14.67 12.40 -8.16
CA THR A 204 14.85 11.31 -7.18
C THR A 204 15.18 11.87 -5.81
N SER A 205 14.48 11.40 -4.79
CA SER A 205 14.66 11.75 -3.38
C SER A 205 14.74 10.51 -2.50
N LEU A 206 15.34 10.65 -1.33
CA LEU A 206 15.25 9.66 -0.26
C LEU A 206 14.26 10.17 0.80
N LEU A 207 13.38 9.30 1.26
CA LEU A 207 12.45 9.57 2.34
C LEU A 207 12.48 8.43 3.36
N ASN A 208 12.48 8.79 4.64
CA ASN A 208 12.27 7.81 5.71
C ASN A 208 10.76 7.64 5.92
N ALA A 209 10.28 6.43 5.73
CA ALA A 209 8.86 6.12 5.84
C ALA A 209 8.63 5.04 6.91
N PRO A 210 7.59 5.18 7.74
CA PRO A 210 7.09 4.06 8.52
C PRO A 210 6.48 3.00 7.59
N ALA A 211 6.42 1.76 8.03
CA ALA A 211 5.76 0.69 7.28
C ALA A 211 4.31 1.10 6.96
N GLY A 212 3.91 0.96 5.70
CA GLY A 212 2.54 1.26 5.25
C GLY A 212 2.15 2.74 5.24
N GLY A 213 3.09 3.68 5.33
CA GLY A 213 2.81 5.12 5.28
C GLY A 213 2.17 5.57 3.96
N THR A 214 1.62 6.77 3.92
CA THR A 214 1.14 7.42 2.68
C THR A 214 2.18 8.44 2.25
N LEU A 215 2.73 8.26 1.04
CA LEU A 215 3.54 9.29 0.39
C LEU A 215 2.60 10.32 -0.24
N THR A 216 2.68 11.56 0.19
CA THR A 216 1.94 12.68 -0.41
C THR A 216 2.90 13.54 -1.20
N ILE A 217 2.56 13.81 -2.45
CA ILE A 217 3.31 14.69 -3.35
C ILE A 217 2.50 15.95 -3.58
N ARG A 218 3.03 17.09 -3.19
CA ARG A 218 2.42 18.39 -3.48
C ARG A 218 2.88 18.86 -4.85
N ALA A 219 1.93 18.99 -5.78
CA ALA A 219 2.20 19.28 -7.18
C ALA A 219 1.15 20.19 -7.81
N LYS A 220 1.50 20.80 -8.94
CA LYS A 220 0.57 21.46 -9.87
C LYS A 220 1.03 21.26 -11.31
N GLY A 221 0.09 21.30 -12.27
CA GLY A 221 0.34 21.07 -13.68
C GLY A 221 0.09 22.29 -14.56
N GLU A 222 0.96 22.53 -15.52
CA GLU A 222 0.66 23.40 -16.65
C GLU A 222 0.09 22.57 -17.78
N GLN A 223 -1.14 22.89 -18.17
CA GLN A 223 -1.92 22.09 -19.11
C GLN A 223 -1.60 22.45 -20.56
N CYS A 224 -1.33 21.43 -21.40
CA CYS A 224 -1.26 21.59 -22.84
C CYS A 224 -1.77 20.31 -23.53
N LYS A 225 -2.97 20.37 -24.10
CA LYS A 225 -3.67 19.20 -24.68
C LYS A 225 -3.71 18.02 -23.73
N GLY A 226 -4.02 18.29 -22.48
CA GLY A 226 -4.12 17.35 -21.38
C GLY A 226 -3.15 17.68 -20.23
N ALA A 227 -3.34 17.00 -19.12
CA ALA A 227 -2.58 17.21 -17.90
C ALA A 227 -1.20 16.53 -17.95
N PRO A 228 -0.18 17.07 -17.25
CA PRO A 228 1.05 16.36 -17.03
C PRO A 228 0.81 15.07 -16.23
N GLN A 229 1.50 14.01 -16.61
CA GLN A 229 1.43 12.71 -15.95
C GLN A 229 2.67 12.48 -15.08
N LEU A 230 2.43 12.20 -13.82
CA LEU A 230 3.43 11.83 -12.84
C LEU A 230 3.42 10.32 -12.62
N GLN A 231 4.51 9.67 -12.97
CA GLN A 231 4.78 8.27 -12.63
C GLN A 231 5.67 8.24 -11.41
N VAL A 232 5.25 7.54 -10.36
CA VAL A 232 6.04 7.38 -9.14
C VAL A 232 6.60 5.97 -9.07
N ALA A 233 7.87 5.83 -8.68
CA ALA A 233 8.44 4.55 -8.29
C ALA A 233 9.02 4.66 -6.87
N ILE A 234 8.79 3.64 -6.05
CA ILE A 234 9.36 3.50 -4.71
C ILE A 234 10.24 2.24 -4.73
N ASP A 235 11.54 2.43 -4.49
CA ASP A 235 12.56 1.37 -4.58
C ASP A 235 12.53 0.62 -5.92
N GLY A 236 12.23 1.36 -7.01
CA GLY A 236 12.10 0.82 -8.36
C GLY A 236 10.75 0.18 -8.68
N THR A 237 9.85 0.01 -7.71
CA THR A 237 8.50 -0.50 -7.94
C THR A 237 7.59 0.64 -8.39
N LEU A 238 7.07 0.54 -9.62
CA LEU A 238 6.18 1.53 -10.21
C LEU A 238 4.82 1.55 -9.50
N ARG A 239 4.26 2.75 -9.36
CA ARG A 239 2.91 3.02 -8.88
C ARG A 239 2.02 3.45 -10.06
N PRO A 240 0.70 3.43 -9.94
CA PRO A 240 -0.19 3.95 -10.97
C PRO A 240 0.18 5.38 -11.37
N ILE A 241 0.00 5.71 -12.65
CA ILE A 241 0.25 7.06 -13.15
C ILE A 241 -0.80 8.01 -12.57
N THR A 242 -0.34 9.13 -12.03
CA THR A 242 -1.20 10.19 -11.49
C THR A 242 -1.27 11.35 -12.47
N SER A 243 -2.47 11.75 -12.87
CA SER A 243 -2.68 12.94 -13.71
C SER A 243 -2.73 14.19 -12.82
N ILE A 244 -1.83 15.13 -13.07
CA ILE A 244 -1.75 16.40 -12.31
C ILE A 244 -2.58 17.44 -13.03
N ALA A 245 -3.91 17.35 -12.87
CA ALA A 245 -4.86 18.22 -13.55
C ALA A 245 -5.01 19.60 -12.88
N GLY A 246 -4.66 19.75 -11.61
CA GLY A 246 -4.73 21.00 -10.87
C GLY A 246 -3.69 22.01 -11.33
N THR A 247 -4.11 23.27 -11.59
CA THR A 247 -3.20 24.40 -11.90
C THR A 247 -2.74 25.15 -10.64
N ALA A 248 -3.36 24.89 -9.51
CA ALA A 248 -2.93 25.31 -8.17
C ALA A 248 -2.22 24.15 -7.45
N TRP A 249 -1.42 24.48 -6.43
CA TRP A 249 -0.81 23.45 -5.58
C TRP A 249 -1.87 22.59 -4.92
N ALA A 250 -1.76 21.28 -5.10
CA ALA A 250 -2.62 20.28 -4.49
C ALA A 250 -1.80 19.06 -4.03
N ASP A 251 -2.31 18.34 -3.06
CA ASP A 251 -1.70 17.15 -2.50
C ASP A 251 -2.22 15.90 -3.24
N TYR A 252 -1.30 15.10 -3.78
CA TYR A 252 -1.58 13.86 -4.48
C TYR A 252 -1.05 12.68 -3.65
N PRO A 253 -1.92 11.93 -2.97
CA PRO A 253 -1.51 10.81 -2.15
C PRO A 253 -1.16 9.60 -3.03
N ILE A 254 0.04 9.08 -2.84
CA ILE A 254 0.53 7.84 -3.44
C ILE A 254 0.52 6.78 -2.36
N ARG A 255 -0.36 5.81 -2.51
CA ARG A 255 -0.52 4.70 -1.57
C ARG A 255 0.30 3.49 -2.01
N GLY A 256 0.62 2.63 -1.07
CA GLY A 256 1.25 1.35 -1.32
C GLY A 256 1.84 0.74 -0.06
N ALA A 257 2.05 -0.58 -0.12
CA ALA A 257 2.77 -1.27 0.93
C ALA A 257 4.28 -1.11 0.70
N TRP A 258 4.99 -0.62 1.70
CA TRP A 258 6.45 -0.66 1.83
C TRP A 258 6.84 -0.96 3.26
N ALA A 259 8.04 -1.51 3.44
CA ALA A 259 8.61 -1.75 4.76
C ALA A 259 8.89 -0.40 5.47
N GLY A 260 9.08 -0.41 6.78
CA GLY A 260 9.63 0.76 7.47
C GLY A 260 11.10 0.98 7.11
N GLY A 261 11.51 2.22 6.96
CA GLY A 261 12.90 2.59 6.68
C GLY A 261 13.06 3.65 5.59
N THR A 262 14.28 3.74 5.06
CA THR A 262 14.60 4.68 3.99
C THR A 262 14.22 4.10 2.63
N HIS A 263 13.50 4.89 1.83
CA HIS A 263 13.04 4.53 0.49
C HIS A 263 13.56 5.52 -0.54
N LYS A 264 13.95 5.01 -1.71
CA LYS A 264 14.25 5.80 -2.89
C LYS A 264 12.94 6.09 -3.64
N VAL A 265 12.52 7.34 -3.64
CA VAL A 265 11.35 7.82 -4.38
C VAL A 265 11.81 8.45 -5.68
N THR A 266 11.34 7.93 -6.81
CA THR A 266 11.58 8.48 -8.13
C THR A 266 10.28 9.03 -8.71
N LEU A 267 10.27 10.30 -9.05
CA LEU A 267 9.17 11.02 -9.67
C LEU A 267 9.50 11.22 -11.14
N ALA A 268 8.72 10.67 -12.05
CA ALA A 268 8.95 10.79 -13.49
C ALA A 268 7.83 11.60 -14.14
N PHE A 269 8.21 12.64 -14.88
CA PHE A 269 7.34 13.30 -15.85
C PHE A 269 7.43 12.55 -17.17
N THR A 270 6.30 12.04 -17.70
CA THR A 270 6.32 11.02 -18.76
C THR A 270 5.64 11.42 -20.05
N ASN A 271 4.91 12.55 -20.08
CA ASN A 271 4.08 12.93 -21.22
C ASN A 271 4.29 14.41 -21.62
N ASP A 272 5.53 14.84 -21.62
CA ASP A 272 5.87 16.18 -22.10
C ASP A 272 5.29 16.44 -23.49
N TYR A 273 4.74 17.66 -23.67
CA TYR A 273 4.17 18.10 -24.93
C TYR A 273 4.21 19.63 -25.04
N ARG A 274 4.66 20.12 -26.19
CA ARG A 274 4.71 21.55 -26.48
C ARG A 274 4.25 21.83 -27.90
N ASP A 275 3.47 22.89 -28.07
CA ASP A 275 3.19 23.48 -29.39
C ASP A 275 3.31 25.01 -29.34
N SER A 276 2.91 25.71 -30.41
CA SER A 276 3.03 27.17 -30.50
C SER A 276 2.11 27.93 -29.51
N GLY A 277 1.14 27.29 -28.91
CA GLY A 277 0.13 27.91 -28.04
C GLY A 277 0.26 27.55 -26.57
N CYS A 278 0.90 26.43 -26.26
CA CYS A 278 1.04 25.97 -24.86
C CYS A 278 2.21 25.01 -24.66
N ASP A 279 2.60 24.87 -23.40
CA ASP A 279 3.68 23.98 -22.95
C ASP A 279 3.17 23.18 -21.74
N ARG A 280 3.31 21.85 -21.78
CA ARG A 280 2.91 20.97 -20.67
C ARG A 280 4.08 20.82 -19.72
N ASN A 281 3.93 21.30 -18.51
CA ASN A 281 4.97 21.22 -17.50
C ASN A 281 4.44 20.64 -16.19
N LEU A 282 5.29 19.93 -15.47
CA LEU A 282 5.03 19.42 -14.14
C LEU A 282 5.78 20.27 -13.11
N ARG A 283 5.07 20.75 -12.09
CA ARG A 283 5.68 21.46 -10.95
C ARG A 283 5.49 20.65 -9.68
N LEU A 284 6.58 20.46 -8.95
CA LEU A 284 6.65 19.71 -7.70
C LEU A 284 7.12 20.64 -6.58
N ASP A 285 6.55 20.49 -5.40
CA ASP A 285 6.84 21.32 -4.22
C ASP A 285 7.40 20.46 -3.08
N LEU A 286 6.61 19.55 -2.56
CA LEU A 286 6.91 18.84 -1.32
C LEU A 286 6.60 17.35 -1.47
N LEU A 287 7.50 16.52 -0.99
CA LEU A 287 7.28 15.10 -0.74
C LEU A 287 7.22 14.89 0.76
N ARG A 288 6.15 14.30 1.27
CA ARG A 288 6.05 13.95 2.69
C ARG A 288 5.48 12.56 2.86
N VAL A 289 6.02 11.82 3.81
CA VAL A 289 5.42 10.57 4.27
C VAL A 289 4.69 10.86 5.56
N THR A 290 3.39 10.73 5.53
CA THR A 290 2.61 10.69 6.76
C THR A 290 2.59 9.25 7.25
N PRO A 291 2.93 8.99 8.52
CA PRO A 291 2.61 7.72 9.12
C PRO A 291 1.12 7.47 8.87
N THR A 292 0.75 6.29 8.40
CA THR A 292 -0.56 5.82 8.82
C THR A 292 -0.53 5.94 10.34
N VAL A 293 -1.40 6.74 10.90
CA VAL A 293 -1.58 6.71 12.36
C VAL A 293 -1.81 5.24 12.65
N SER A 294 -0.78 4.58 13.17
CA SER A 294 -0.96 3.27 13.74
C SER A 294 -1.85 3.52 14.96
N THR A 295 -3.14 3.48 14.74
CA THR A 295 -4.01 3.01 15.80
C THR A 295 -3.31 1.74 16.29
N PRO A 296 -3.16 1.56 17.62
CA PRO A 296 -2.58 0.35 18.18
C PRO A 296 -3.13 -0.82 17.36
N PRO A 297 -2.34 -1.82 16.95
CA PRO A 297 -2.85 -2.91 16.14
C PRO A 297 -4.17 -3.30 16.77
N ALA A 298 -5.25 -3.23 15.97
CA ALA A 298 -6.53 -3.72 16.46
C ALA A 298 -6.20 -5.10 16.99
N PRO A 299 -6.57 -5.45 18.23
CA PRO A 299 -6.22 -6.73 18.78
C PRO A 299 -6.62 -7.74 17.71
N SER A 300 -5.64 -8.44 17.15
CA SER A 300 -5.92 -9.52 16.23
C SER A 300 -6.90 -10.37 17.01
N THR A 301 -8.12 -10.50 16.52
CA THR A 301 -9.01 -11.53 17.00
C THR A 301 -8.26 -12.81 16.67
N THR A 302 -7.46 -13.28 17.64
CA THR A 302 -6.70 -14.50 17.54
C THR A 302 -7.72 -15.62 17.55
N GLY A 303 -8.28 -15.90 16.37
CA GLY A 303 -9.31 -16.91 16.21
C GLY A 303 -10.33 -16.53 15.16
N ASN A 304 -10.98 -17.53 14.61
CA ASN A 304 -12.10 -17.36 13.71
C ASN A 304 -13.29 -16.73 14.45
N PRO A 305 -13.84 -15.55 14.06
CA PRO A 305 -14.94 -14.89 14.75
C PRO A 305 -16.22 -15.72 14.74
N PHE A 306 -16.37 -16.63 13.78
CA PHE A 306 -17.51 -17.52 13.62
C PHE A 306 -17.38 -18.86 14.39
N ALA A 307 -16.23 -19.15 15.01
CA ALA A 307 -16.05 -20.38 15.76
C ALA A 307 -17.04 -20.44 16.94
N GLY A 308 -17.96 -21.39 16.89
CA GLY A 308 -19.04 -21.54 17.87
C GLY A 308 -20.11 -20.45 17.82
N ALA A 309 -20.09 -19.59 16.83
CA ALA A 309 -21.08 -18.53 16.67
C ALA A 309 -22.45 -19.09 16.20
N VAL A 310 -23.50 -18.42 16.66
CA VAL A 310 -24.88 -18.68 16.24
C VAL A 310 -25.39 -17.44 15.51
N GLY A 311 -26.09 -17.62 14.40
CA GLY A 311 -26.72 -16.54 13.66
C GLY A 311 -28.09 -16.20 14.25
N TYR A 312 -28.47 -14.94 14.14
CA TYR A 312 -29.79 -14.48 14.59
C TYR A 312 -30.88 -14.95 13.62
N LEU A 313 -31.89 -15.64 14.16
CA LEU A 313 -33.09 -16.01 13.42
C LEU A 313 -34.16 -14.96 13.70
N ASP A 314 -34.36 -14.06 12.74
CA ASP A 314 -35.29 -12.95 12.88
C ASP A 314 -36.75 -13.44 12.81
N PRO A 315 -37.52 -13.35 13.91
CA PRO A 315 -38.91 -13.76 13.93
C PRO A 315 -39.81 -12.93 13.01
N ASP A 316 -39.38 -11.71 12.69
CA ASP A 316 -40.11 -10.76 11.86
C ASP A 316 -39.55 -10.67 10.43
N SER A 317 -38.69 -11.63 10.02
CA SER A 317 -38.13 -11.65 8.68
C SER A 317 -39.20 -11.71 7.60
N ASN A 318 -38.93 -11.12 6.42
CA ASN A 318 -39.80 -11.16 5.26
C ASN A 318 -40.21 -12.61 4.89
N ALA A 319 -39.25 -13.55 5.02
CA ALA A 319 -39.52 -14.96 4.73
C ALA A 319 -40.47 -15.57 5.77
N ARG A 320 -40.33 -15.25 7.08
CA ARG A 320 -41.23 -15.71 8.14
C ARG A 320 -42.64 -15.15 7.93
N THR A 321 -42.75 -13.85 7.74
CA THR A 321 -44.01 -13.17 7.49
C THR A 321 -44.75 -13.76 6.25
N ALA A 322 -43.99 -14.00 5.16
CA ALA A 322 -44.56 -14.57 3.94
C ALA A 322 -44.95 -16.06 4.11
N ALA A 323 -44.19 -16.85 4.91
CA ALA A 323 -44.54 -18.23 5.22
C ALA A 323 -45.86 -18.30 6.02
N ASP A 324 -45.96 -17.51 7.10
CA ASP A 324 -47.14 -17.50 7.97
C ASP A 324 -48.40 -17.08 7.22
N ALA A 325 -48.31 -16.09 6.35
CA ALA A 325 -49.44 -15.66 5.50
C ALA A 325 -49.92 -16.74 4.52
N ARG A 326 -49.05 -17.70 4.14
CA ARG A 326 -49.38 -18.76 3.13
C ARG A 326 -49.81 -20.09 3.73
N ARG A 327 -49.57 -20.35 5.01
CA ARG A 327 -49.74 -21.69 5.63
C ARG A 327 -51.11 -22.32 5.37
N SER A 328 -52.18 -21.52 5.32
CA SER A 328 -53.53 -22.03 5.19
C SER A 328 -53.92 -22.38 3.74
N PHE A 329 -53.31 -21.77 2.72
CA PHE A 329 -53.69 -21.96 1.32
C PHE A 329 -52.58 -22.51 0.41
N ASP A 330 -51.32 -22.34 0.79
CA ASP A 330 -50.13 -22.86 0.09
C ASP A 330 -49.10 -23.40 1.09
N PRO A 331 -49.37 -24.55 1.71
CA PRO A 331 -48.48 -25.14 2.70
C PRO A 331 -47.11 -25.53 2.13
N GLY A 332 -47.02 -25.84 0.81
CA GLY A 332 -45.77 -26.16 0.13
C GLY A 332 -44.88 -24.92 -0.02
N GLY A 333 -45.44 -23.80 -0.44
CA GLY A 333 -44.74 -22.53 -0.50
C GLY A 333 -44.34 -22.01 0.89
N ALA A 334 -45.20 -22.17 1.89
CA ALA A 334 -44.89 -21.85 3.27
C ALA A 334 -43.67 -22.66 3.80
N ALA A 335 -43.65 -23.98 3.56
CA ALA A 335 -42.53 -24.85 3.94
C ALA A 335 -41.20 -24.46 3.21
N ALA A 336 -41.27 -24.03 1.97
CA ALA A 336 -40.11 -23.50 1.25
C ALA A 336 -39.58 -22.20 1.87
N LEU A 337 -40.45 -21.27 2.25
CA LEU A 337 -40.11 -20.03 2.92
C LEU A 337 -39.58 -20.26 4.34
N ASP A 338 -40.11 -21.26 5.06
CA ASP A 338 -39.59 -21.66 6.39
C ASP A 338 -38.11 -22.07 6.34
N LYS A 339 -37.64 -22.64 5.24
CA LYS A 339 -36.21 -22.96 5.08
C LYS A 339 -35.34 -21.69 5.06
N ILE A 340 -35.84 -20.60 4.47
CA ILE A 340 -35.18 -19.29 4.50
C ILE A 340 -35.27 -18.70 5.91
N ALA A 341 -36.46 -18.66 6.51
CA ALA A 341 -36.68 -18.12 7.86
C ALA A 341 -35.92 -18.86 8.98
N ALA A 342 -35.46 -20.08 8.70
CA ALA A 342 -34.60 -20.87 9.59
C ALA A 342 -33.09 -20.64 9.37
N GLY A 343 -32.70 -19.68 8.57
CA GLY A 343 -31.32 -19.23 8.37
C GLY A 343 -31.15 -17.78 8.79
N SER A 344 -29.95 -17.41 9.24
CA SER A 344 -29.59 -16.04 9.53
C SER A 344 -29.02 -15.36 8.28
N SER A 345 -29.41 -14.11 8.04
CA SER A 345 -28.84 -13.26 6.99
C SER A 345 -28.15 -12.05 7.61
N ALA A 346 -27.22 -11.44 6.90
CA ALA A 346 -26.61 -10.19 7.35
C ALA A 346 -27.61 -9.02 7.23
N ASP A 347 -27.44 -8.02 8.11
CA ASP A 347 -28.20 -6.78 8.08
C ASP A 347 -27.50 -5.72 7.25
N TRP A 348 -28.18 -5.26 6.20
CA TRP A 348 -27.64 -4.27 5.27
C TRP A 348 -27.98 -2.86 5.69
N TYR A 349 -26.96 -2.01 5.75
CA TYR A 349 -27.07 -0.58 5.99
C TYR A 349 -26.52 0.19 4.79
N GLY A 350 -27.29 1.14 4.28
CA GLY A 350 -26.92 2.00 3.17
C GLY A 350 -27.46 3.41 3.34
N ASP A 351 -27.36 4.21 2.29
CA ASP A 351 -27.83 5.60 2.21
C ASP A 351 -29.36 5.75 2.40
N TRP A 352 -30.13 4.65 2.37
CA TRP A 352 -31.56 4.64 2.71
C TRP A 352 -31.84 4.79 4.22
N VAL A 353 -30.83 4.66 5.07
CA VAL A 353 -30.89 4.99 6.49
C VAL A 353 -30.23 6.35 6.69
N PRO A 354 -30.98 7.40 7.07
CA PRO A 354 -30.38 8.72 7.29
C PRO A 354 -29.20 8.65 8.27
N THR A 355 -28.07 9.28 7.94
CA THR A 355 -26.85 9.27 8.75
C THR A 355 -27.11 9.66 10.21
N SER A 356 -28.03 10.60 10.45
CA SER A 356 -28.42 11.03 11.80
C SER A 356 -29.15 9.96 12.62
N ALA A 357 -29.75 8.96 11.98
CA ALA A 357 -30.48 7.87 12.62
C ALA A 357 -29.66 6.57 12.69
N LEU A 358 -28.57 6.47 11.91
CA LEU A 358 -27.83 5.24 11.66
C LEU A 358 -27.27 4.63 12.97
N ALA A 359 -26.62 5.41 13.80
CA ALA A 359 -26.04 4.91 15.05
C ALA A 359 -27.09 4.29 15.98
N ALA A 360 -28.27 4.90 16.07
CA ALA A 360 -29.37 4.38 16.88
C ALA A 360 -29.96 3.09 16.29
N ALA A 361 -30.17 3.05 14.97
CA ALA A 361 -30.67 1.87 14.27
C ALA A 361 -29.72 0.66 14.41
N VAL A 362 -28.43 0.87 14.15
CA VAL A 362 -27.39 -0.15 14.32
C VAL A 362 -27.30 -0.62 15.78
N SER A 363 -27.31 0.32 16.72
CA SER A 363 -27.21 -0.02 18.16
C SER A 363 -28.41 -0.85 18.63
N SER A 364 -29.63 -0.52 18.18
CA SER A 364 -30.84 -1.28 18.49
C SER A 364 -30.74 -2.72 17.94
N ARG A 365 -30.42 -2.87 16.67
CA ARG A 365 -30.34 -4.18 16.00
C ARG A 365 -29.26 -5.06 16.62
N VAL A 366 -28.03 -4.54 16.75
CA VAL A 366 -26.92 -5.26 17.36
C VAL A 366 -27.23 -5.66 18.82
N SER A 367 -27.96 -4.83 19.58
CA SER A 367 -28.38 -5.17 20.94
C SER A 367 -29.39 -6.33 20.94
N THR A 368 -30.36 -6.33 20.02
CA THR A 368 -31.33 -7.41 19.87
C THR A 368 -30.64 -8.74 19.59
N GLU A 369 -29.73 -8.77 18.62
CA GLU A 369 -29.02 -9.97 18.22
C GLU A 369 -28.07 -10.50 19.28
N THR A 370 -27.27 -9.62 19.89
CA THR A 370 -26.37 -10.00 20.98
C THR A 370 -27.12 -10.47 22.22
N SER A 371 -28.27 -9.88 22.53
CA SER A 371 -29.12 -10.35 23.65
C SER A 371 -29.73 -11.73 23.40
N ALA A 372 -29.93 -12.10 22.13
CA ALA A 372 -30.32 -13.44 21.72
C ALA A 372 -29.13 -14.44 21.68
N GLY A 373 -27.92 -14.01 22.04
CA GLY A 373 -26.69 -14.82 22.00
C GLY A 373 -26.12 -15.02 20.59
N ALA A 374 -26.60 -14.25 19.62
CA ALA A 374 -26.17 -14.34 18.23
C ALA A 374 -24.96 -13.45 17.93
N LEU A 375 -24.21 -13.78 16.87
CA LEU A 375 -23.17 -12.97 16.28
C LEU A 375 -23.79 -12.07 15.20
N PRO A 376 -23.86 -10.74 15.41
CA PRO A 376 -24.33 -9.83 14.37
C PRO A 376 -23.36 -9.81 13.19
N VAL A 377 -23.91 -9.88 11.96
CA VAL A 377 -23.20 -9.70 10.71
C VAL A 377 -23.84 -8.54 9.96
N LEU A 378 -23.11 -7.45 9.80
CA LEU A 378 -23.60 -6.23 9.15
C LEU A 378 -22.92 -6.06 7.79
N VAL A 379 -23.62 -5.40 6.86
CA VAL A 379 -23.06 -4.97 5.58
C VAL A 379 -23.12 -3.44 5.51
N ALA A 380 -21.97 -2.81 5.34
CA ALA A 380 -21.87 -1.40 4.98
C ALA A 380 -22.01 -1.28 3.46
N TYR A 381 -23.01 -0.51 2.97
CA TYR A 381 -23.30 -0.39 1.53
C TYR A 381 -23.76 1.03 1.18
N ALA A 382 -22.86 2.00 1.36
CA ALA A 382 -23.17 3.43 1.22
C ALA A 382 -22.11 4.23 0.46
N ILE A 383 -21.13 3.56 -0.16
CA ILE A 383 -20.03 4.24 -0.85
C ILE A 383 -20.52 5.09 -2.03
N PRO A 384 -19.97 6.29 -2.27
CA PRO A 384 -20.28 7.11 -3.44
C PRO A 384 -20.14 6.33 -4.76
N HIS A 385 -21.00 6.61 -5.74
CA HIS A 385 -21.04 5.90 -7.03
C HIS A 385 -21.25 4.39 -6.91
N ARG A 386 -22.00 3.96 -5.89
CA ARG A 386 -22.31 2.55 -5.66
C ARG A 386 -22.92 1.90 -6.89
N ASP A 387 -22.54 0.64 -7.13
CA ASP A 387 -23.02 -0.22 -8.22
C ASP A 387 -22.86 0.39 -9.63
N CYS A 388 -21.95 1.38 -9.78
CA CYS A 388 -21.67 2.03 -11.06
C CYS A 388 -22.91 2.54 -11.80
N GLY A 389 -23.95 2.90 -11.06
CA GLY A 389 -25.22 3.35 -11.65
C GLY A 389 -26.15 2.23 -12.11
N SER A 390 -25.88 0.96 -11.76
CA SER A 390 -26.70 -0.21 -12.11
C SER A 390 -27.93 -0.34 -11.20
N TYR A 391 -28.45 -1.56 -10.98
CA TYR A 391 -29.72 -1.79 -10.28
C TYR A 391 -29.75 -1.37 -8.82
N SER A 392 -28.59 -1.36 -8.15
CA SER A 392 -28.42 -0.93 -6.76
C SER A 392 -27.70 0.42 -6.64
N ALA A 393 -27.81 1.27 -7.67
CA ALA A 393 -27.20 2.60 -7.69
C ALA A 393 -27.59 3.43 -6.45
N GLY A 394 -26.67 4.27 -5.98
CA GLY A 394 -26.86 5.13 -4.80
C GLY A 394 -25.53 5.40 -4.12
N GLY A 395 -25.59 5.45 -2.80
CA GLY A 395 -24.48 5.78 -1.92
C GLY A 395 -24.53 7.22 -1.44
N GLU A 396 -23.69 7.55 -0.48
CA GLU A 396 -23.58 8.90 0.05
C GLU A 396 -23.10 9.88 -1.05
N PRO A 397 -23.59 11.12 -1.06
CA PRO A 397 -23.36 12.03 -2.18
C PRO A 397 -21.91 12.53 -2.28
N THR A 398 -21.13 12.43 -1.21
CA THR A 398 -19.74 12.91 -1.17
C THR A 398 -18.85 12.03 -0.29
N ALA A 399 -17.55 12.11 -0.50
CA ALA A 399 -16.56 11.48 0.36
C ALA A 399 -16.73 11.83 1.85
N ALA A 400 -16.97 13.10 2.17
CA ALA A 400 -17.16 13.57 3.55
C ALA A 400 -18.43 12.98 4.19
N ALA A 401 -19.54 12.90 3.44
CA ALA A 401 -20.78 12.30 3.89
C ALA A 401 -20.57 10.81 4.20
N TYR A 402 -19.88 10.08 3.34
CA TYR A 402 -19.56 8.67 3.56
C TYR A 402 -18.67 8.46 4.80
N GLN A 403 -17.65 9.29 5.00
CA GLN A 403 -16.80 9.22 6.20
C GLN A 403 -17.59 9.44 7.48
N GLN A 404 -18.53 10.40 7.46
CA GLN A 404 -19.46 10.63 8.56
C GLN A 404 -20.37 9.42 8.77
N TRP A 405 -20.91 8.85 7.69
CA TRP A 405 -21.78 7.68 7.72
C TRP A 405 -21.07 6.47 8.34
N ILE A 406 -19.83 6.15 7.93
CA ILE A 406 -19.00 5.09 8.54
C ILE A 406 -18.75 5.35 10.02
N THR A 407 -18.53 6.61 10.42
CA THR A 407 -18.35 6.98 11.83
C THR A 407 -19.62 6.69 12.65
N GLN A 408 -20.80 6.96 12.11
CA GLN A 408 -22.08 6.66 12.77
C GLN A 408 -22.32 5.14 12.83
N LEU A 409 -22.01 4.38 11.78
CA LEU A 409 -22.08 2.92 11.79
C LEU A 409 -21.21 2.34 12.93
N ALA A 410 -19.94 2.77 12.99
CA ALA A 410 -19.00 2.35 14.04
C ALA A 410 -19.47 2.74 15.44
N SER A 411 -20.00 3.95 15.60
CA SER A 411 -20.61 4.41 16.87
C SER A 411 -21.78 3.53 17.30
N GLY A 412 -22.64 3.14 16.34
CA GLY A 412 -23.77 2.23 16.60
C GLY A 412 -23.32 0.84 17.03
N ILE A 413 -22.23 0.33 16.50
CA ILE A 413 -21.62 -0.95 16.92
C ILE A 413 -21.06 -0.84 18.35
N GLY A 414 -20.34 0.23 18.65
CA GLY A 414 -19.70 0.45 19.94
C GLY A 414 -18.63 -0.60 20.25
N THR A 415 -18.71 -1.22 21.43
CA THR A 415 -17.72 -2.21 21.91
C THR A 415 -18.18 -3.67 21.73
N ARG A 416 -19.30 -3.89 21.03
CA ARG A 416 -19.90 -5.22 20.87
C ARG A 416 -19.17 -6.04 19.80
N LYS A 417 -19.18 -7.37 19.97
CA LYS A 417 -18.64 -8.32 18.97
C LYS A 417 -19.55 -8.32 17.75
N VAL A 418 -19.03 -7.86 16.61
CA VAL A 418 -19.76 -7.72 15.34
C VAL A 418 -18.83 -8.07 14.19
N VAL A 419 -19.35 -8.69 13.15
CA VAL A 419 -18.70 -8.83 11.85
C VAL A 419 -19.27 -7.78 10.90
N VAL A 420 -18.40 -7.07 10.17
CA VAL A 420 -18.80 -6.09 9.16
C VAL A 420 -18.20 -6.47 7.81
N VAL A 421 -19.06 -6.68 6.83
CA VAL A 421 -18.72 -6.77 5.41
C VAL A 421 -18.76 -5.35 4.83
N VAL A 422 -17.67 -4.92 4.22
CA VAL A 422 -17.50 -3.54 3.77
C VAL A 422 -17.64 -3.47 2.26
N GLU A 423 -18.66 -2.75 1.83
CA GLU A 423 -18.95 -2.26 0.49
C GLU A 423 -18.86 -3.35 -0.58
N PRO A 424 -19.82 -4.29 -0.59
CA PRO A 424 -19.97 -5.22 -1.70
C PRO A 424 -19.89 -4.54 -3.06
N ASP A 425 -19.21 -5.18 -4.01
CA ASP A 425 -18.97 -4.75 -5.39
C ASP A 425 -17.99 -3.58 -5.58
N ALA A 426 -17.68 -2.81 -4.54
CA ALA A 426 -16.93 -1.56 -4.66
C ALA A 426 -15.52 -1.73 -5.26
N LEU A 427 -14.78 -2.77 -4.87
CA LEU A 427 -13.46 -3.08 -5.42
C LEU A 427 -13.54 -3.81 -6.76
N PRO A 428 -14.41 -4.83 -6.94
CA PRO A 428 -14.57 -5.51 -8.23
C PRO A 428 -14.96 -4.57 -9.38
N GLN A 429 -15.81 -3.58 -9.11
CA GLN A 429 -16.31 -2.62 -10.10
C GLN A 429 -15.44 -1.36 -10.25
N LEU A 430 -14.25 -1.30 -9.67
CA LEU A 430 -13.42 -0.09 -9.67
C LEU A 430 -13.18 0.49 -11.08
N ASP A 431 -13.12 -0.38 -12.10
CA ASP A 431 -12.83 0.00 -13.49
C ASP A 431 -13.95 0.84 -14.16
N CYS A 432 -15.14 0.87 -13.59
CA CYS A 432 -16.24 1.69 -14.12
C CYS A 432 -16.09 3.19 -13.81
N LEU A 433 -15.17 3.54 -12.91
CA LEU A 433 -14.97 4.88 -12.40
C LEU A 433 -13.87 5.62 -13.16
N SER A 434 -13.92 6.95 -13.15
CA SER A 434 -12.78 7.76 -13.57
C SER A 434 -11.56 7.52 -12.65
N ALA A 435 -10.34 7.80 -13.11
CA ALA A 435 -9.13 7.62 -12.31
C ALA A 435 -9.17 8.41 -10.97
N GLY A 436 -9.80 9.59 -10.97
CA GLY A 436 -10.00 10.38 -9.76
C GLY A 436 -10.93 9.67 -8.76
N ASP A 437 -12.08 9.21 -9.24
CA ASP A 437 -13.07 8.52 -8.42
C ASP A 437 -12.57 7.15 -7.95
N GLN A 438 -11.72 6.46 -8.73
CA GLN A 438 -11.04 5.22 -8.30
C GLN A 438 -10.16 5.49 -7.07
N SER A 439 -9.34 6.54 -7.14
CA SER A 439 -8.46 6.93 -6.03
C SER A 439 -9.25 7.33 -4.79
N GLU A 440 -10.35 8.08 -4.97
CA GLU A 440 -11.26 8.44 -3.89
C GLU A 440 -11.89 7.20 -3.27
N ARG A 441 -12.44 6.27 -4.05
CA ARG A 441 -13.05 5.03 -3.58
C ARG A 441 -12.07 4.19 -2.76
N LEU A 442 -10.85 3.99 -3.23
CA LEU A 442 -9.79 3.27 -2.48
C LEU A 442 -9.46 3.98 -1.15
N SER A 443 -9.41 5.31 -1.17
CA SER A 443 -9.23 6.12 0.03
C SER A 443 -10.37 5.93 1.05
N LEU A 444 -11.60 5.95 0.58
CA LEU A 444 -12.79 5.78 1.42
C LEU A 444 -12.86 4.39 2.03
N LEU A 445 -12.58 3.34 1.26
CA LEU A 445 -12.51 1.96 1.76
C LEU A 445 -11.42 1.80 2.81
N SER A 446 -10.23 2.36 2.58
CA SER A 446 -9.14 2.37 3.56
C SER A 446 -9.54 3.09 4.85
N GLY A 447 -10.27 4.22 4.74
CA GLY A 447 -10.81 4.96 5.87
C GLY A 447 -11.87 4.16 6.64
N ALA A 448 -12.76 3.48 5.92
CA ALA A 448 -13.80 2.63 6.51
C ALA A 448 -13.19 1.47 7.31
N VAL A 449 -12.22 0.75 6.73
CA VAL A 449 -11.47 -0.30 7.43
C VAL A 449 -10.82 0.24 8.69
N THR A 450 -10.13 1.38 8.60
CA THR A 450 -9.43 2.00 9.74
C THR A 450 -10.42 2.36 10.86
N THR A 451 -11.55 2.97 10.50
CA THR A 451 -12.57 3.40 11.48
C THR A 451 -13.22 2.22 12.18
N LEU A 452 -13.62 1.19 11.42
CA LEU A 452 -14.29 0.01 11.97
C LEU A 452 -13.33 -0.87 12.79
N ALA A 453 -12.10 -1.09 12.31
CA ALA A 453 -11.09 -1.89 13.00
C ALA A 453 -10.53 -1.21 14.27
N ALA A 454 -10.76 0.08 14.46
CA ALA A 454 -10.45 0.76 15.73
C ALA A 454 -11.32 0.24 16.90
N HIS A 455 -12.46 -0.36 16.62
CA HIS A 455 -13.31 -1.03 17.61
C HIS A 455 -12.83 -2.48 17.80
N SER A 456 -12.20 -2.75 18.92
CA SER A 456 -11.45 -3.99 19.18
C SER A 456 -12.25 -5.30 19.05
N ALA A 457 -13.57 -5.23 19.18
CA ALA A 457 -14.47 -6.38 19.05
C ALA A 457 -15.11 -6.48 17.63
N THR A 458 -14.85 -5.52 16.76
CA THR A 458 -15.35 -5.51 15.38
C THR A 458 -14.41 -6.28 14.46
N THR A 459 -14.93 -7.24 13.72
CA THR A 459 -14.18 -7.96 12.70
C THR A 459 -14.60 -7.47 11.31
N VAL A 460 -13.63 -7.05 10.50
CA VAL A 460 -13.87 -6.41 9.20
C VAL A 460 -13.45 -7.33 8.06
N TYR A 461 -14.32 -7.47 7.05
CA TYR A 461 -14.03 -8.12 5.77
C TYR A 461 -14.34 -7.14 4.64
N LEU A 462 -13.36 -6.86 3.77
CA LEU A 462 -13.55 -6.08 2.55
C LEU A 462 -14.15 -6.95 1.45
N ASP A 463 -15.12 -6.47 0.70
CA ASP A 463 -15.60 -7.25 -0.43
C ASP A 463 -14.55 -7.36 -1.55
N ALA A 464 -14.39 -8.58 -2.08
CA ALA A 464 -13.46 -8.92 -3.15
C ALA A 464 -14.15 -9.58 -4.35
N GLY A 465 -15.47 -9.48 -4.44
CA GLY A 465 -16.24 -10.06 -5.53
C GLY A 465 -16.21 -11.59 -5.52
N GLY A 466 -15.60 -12.21 -6.51
CA GLY A 466 -15.55 -13.66 -6.57
C GLY A 466 -14.96 -14.23 -7.86
N PRO A 467 -14.94 -15.56 -7.99
CA PRO A 467 -14.36 -16.24 -9.15
C PRO A 467 -15.05 -15.80 -10.44
N GLY A 468 -14.25 -15.52 -11.46
CA GLY A 468 -14.71 -15.10 -12.78
C GLY A 468 -15.02 -13.62 -12.93
N TRP A 469 -14.87 -12.80 -11.88
CA TRP A 469 -15.06 -11.35 -11.98
C TRP A 469 -13.73 -10.63 -12.20
N GLN A 470 -12.82 -10.65 -11.23
CA GLN A 470 -11.48 -10.08 -11.37
C GLN A 470 -10.41 -11.14 -11.14
N PRO A 471 -9.27 -11.09 -11.86
CA PRO A 471 -8.12 -11.95 -11.53
C PRO A 471 -7.61 -11.71 -10.10
N ALA A 472 -7.15 -12.75 -9.42
CA ALA A 472 -6.72 -12.66 -8.03
C ALA A 472 -5.59 -11.62 -7.79
N ASN A 473 -4.64 -11.51 -8.72
CA ASN A 473 -3.57 -10.51 -8.63
C ASN A 473 -4.07 -9.07 -8.76
N VAL A 474 -5.08 -8.83 -9.59
CA VAL A 474 -5.72 -7.50 -9.71
C VAL A 474 -6.48 -7.17 -8.43
N MET A 475 -7.25 -8.13 -7.91
CA MET A 475 -8.00 -7.94 -6.67
C MET A 475 -7.06 -7.74 -5.46
N ALA A 476 -5.94 -8.48 -5.40
CA ALA A 476 -4.93 -8.31 -4.35
C ALA A 476 -4.35 -6.90 -4.31
N ALA A 477 -4.06 -6.30 -5.47
CA ALA A 477 -3.60 -4.92 -5.55
C ALA A 477 -4.67 -3.96 -4.98
N ARG A 478 -5.93 -4.09 -5.41
CA ARG A 478 -7.04 -3.26 -4.94
C ARG A 478 -7.29 -3.39 -3.44
N LEU A 479 -7.28 -4.62 -2.91
CA LEU A 479 -7.41 -4.89 -1.47
C LEU A 479 -6.25 -4.28 -0.68
N THR A 480 -5.03 -4.33 -1.20
CA THR A 480 -3.86 -3.73 -0.56
C THR A 480 -4.01 -2.21 -0.47
N GLU A 481 -4.45 -1.57 -1.55
CA GLU A 481 -4.72 -0.13 -1.57
C GLU A 481 -5.90 0.26 -0.67
N ALA A 482 -6.89 -0.62 -0.51
CA ALA A 482 -8.02 -0.45 0.41
C ALA A 482 -7.69 -0.82 1.87
N ASN A 483 -6.40 -1.05 2.21
CA ASN A 483 -5.93 -1.28 3.58
C ASN A 483 -6.37 -2.63 4.19
N ILE A 484 -6.41 -3.71 3.39
CA ILE A 484 -6.73 -5.07 3.86
C ILE A 484 -5.84 -5.51 5.03
N ALA A 485 -4.65 -4.94 5.20
CA ALA A 485 -3.74 -5.25 6.30
C ALA A 485 -4.39 -5.09 7.67
N HIS A 486 -5.33 -4.14 7.83
CA HIS A 486 -6.06 -3.85 9.08
C HIS A 486 -7.42 -4.56 9.17
N ALA A 487 -7.85 -5.26 8.14
CA ALA A 487 -9.02 -6.12 8.17
C ALA A 487 -8.64 -7.56 8.57
N ARG A 488 -9.61 -8.35 9.03
CA ARG A 488 -9.48 -9.80 9.21
C ARG A 488 -9.21 -10.47 7.89
N GLY A 489 -9.92 -10.03 6.84
CA GLY A 489 -9.83 -10.60 5.54
C GLY A 489 -10.79 -9.97 4.54
N PHE A 490 -11.27 -10.79 3.62
CA PHE A 490 -12.14 -10.34 2.55
C PHE A 490 -13.40 -11.21 2.42
N SER A 491 -14.48 -10.66 1.87
CA SER A 491 -15.69 -11.42 1.54
C SER A 491 -15.71 -11.78 0.06
N LEU A 492 -16.32 -12.93 -0.23
CA LEU A 492 -16.44 -13.47 -1.58
C LEU A 492 -17.87 -13.86 -1.88
N ASN A 493 -18.24 -13.80 -3.17
CA ASN A 493 -19.51 -14.31 -3.69
C ASN A 493 -20.74 -13.57 -3.17
N VAL A 494 -20.56 -12.36 -2.61
CA VAL A 494 -21.69 -11.56 -2.08
C VAL A 494 -22.73 -11.36 -3.17
N SER A 495 -23.99 -11.70 -2.86
CA SER A 495 -25.12 -11.65 -3.82
C SER A 495 -24.96 -12.51 -5.08
N ASN A 496 -23.95 -13.41 -5.13
CA ASN A 496 -23.66 -14.28 -6.27
C ASN A 496 -24.02 -15.75 -6.02
N TYR A 497 -23.72 -16.61 -7.00
CA TYR A 497 -24.20 -17.99 -7.03
C TYR A 497 -23.08 -19.01 -7.25
N GLN A 498 -21.81 -18.61 -7.20
CA GLN A 498 -20.69 -19.54 -7.45
C GLN A 498 -20.63 -20.62 -6.36
N THR A 499 -20.29 -21.84 -6.76
CA THR A 499 -20.19 -22.96 -5.81
C THR A 499 -19.08 -22.72 -4.78
N ASN A 500 -19.23 -23.31 -3.58
CA ASN A 500 -18.21 -23.21 -2.53
C ASN A 500 -16.82 -23.63 -3.03
N ALA A 501 -16.75 -24.68 -3.86
CA ALA A 501 -15.46 -25.14 -4.42
C ALA A 501 -14.76 -24.08 -5.27
N LEU A 502 -15.51 -23.36 -6.12
CA LEU A 502 -14.95 -22.26 -6.93
C LEU A 502 -14.58 -21.06 -6.06
N VAL A 503 -15.42 -20.71 -5.08
CA VAL A 503 -15.19 -19.61 -4.14
C VAL A 503 -13.94 -19.88 -3.30
N ASN A 504 -13.80 -21.08 -2.73
CA ASN A 504 -12.61 -21.46 -1.97
C ASN A 504 -11.35 -21.43 -2.84
N SER A 505 -11.38 -22.02 -4.04
CA SER A 505 -10.25 -22.01 -4.96
C SER A 505 -9.79 -20.58 -5.32
N TYR A 506 -10.74 -19.64 -5.46
CA TYR A 506 -10.41 -18.22 -5.68
C TYR A 506 -9.84 -17.58 -4.41
N GLY A 507 -10.44 -17.85 -3.24
CA GLY A 507 -9.96 -17.39 -1.94
C GLY A 507 -8.53 -17.85 -1.64
N ASP A 508 -8.25 -19.13 -1.92
CA ASP A 508 -6.92 -19.74 -1.77
C ASP A 508 -5.86 -19.11 -2.69
N SER A 509 -6.26 -18.69 -3.88
CA SER A 509 -5.36 -18.02 -4.80
C SER A 509 -5.13 -16.53 -4.42
N LEU A 510 -6.12 -15.88 -3.79
CA LEU A 510 -6.07 -14.47 -3.39
C LEU A 510 -5.38 -14.27 -2.03
N SER A 511 -5.64 -15.14 -1.06
CA SER A 511 -5.14 -15.02 0.33
C SER A 511 -3.63 -14.84 0.44
N PRO A 512 -2.76 -15.65 -0.20
CA PRO A 512 -1.32 -15.47 -0.09
C PRO A 512 -0.83 -14.14 -0.69
N LEU A 513 -1.54 -13.59 -1.68
CA LEU A 513 -1.19 -12.31 -2.30
C LEU A 513 -1.49 -11.11 -1.40
N VAL A 514 -2.29 -11.29 -0.36
CA VAL A 514 -2.66 -10.25 0.62
C VAL A 514 -2.20 -10.60 2.05
N GLY A 515 -1.12 -11.36 2.18
CA GLY A 515 -0.49 -11.68 3.46
C GLY A 515 -1.18 -12.79 4.26
N GLY A 516 -1.81 -13.74 3.59
CA GLY A 516 -2.47 -14.89 4.24
C GLY A 516 -3.79 -14.52 4.93
N LYS A 517 -4.48 -13.49 4.45
CA LYS A 517 -5.77 -13.05 4.99
C LYS A 517 -6.86 -14.09 4.76
N HIS A 518 -7.70 -14.27 5.77
CA HIS A 518 -8.84 -15.18 5.69
C HIS A 518 -9.97 -14.62 4.84
N PHE A 519 -10.96 -15.46 4.51
CA PHE A 519 -12.14 -15.00 3.78
C PHE A 519 -13.45 -15.50 4.36
N LEU A 520 -14.51 -14.78 4.02
CA LEU A 520 -15.90 -15.08 4.32
C LEU A 520 -16.65 -15.30 3.01
N ALA A 521 -17.41 -16.38 2.87
CA ALA A 521 -18.13 -16.68 1.65
C ALA A 521 -19.65 -16.53 1.82
N ASP A 522 -20.29 -15.78 0.90
CA ASP A 522 -21.75 -15.75 0.80
C ASP A 522 -22.26 -17.04 0.15
N THR A 523 -23.08 -17.76 0.90
CA THR A 523 -23.72 -19.01 0.48
C THR A 523 -25.25 -18.89 0.39
N SER A 524 -25.78 -17.69 0.43
CA SER A 524 -27.23 -17.44 0.48
C SER A 524 -28.01 -18.13 -0.65
N ARG A 525 -27.44 -18.17 -1.87
CA ARG A 525 -28.15 -18.61 -3.08
C ARG A 525 -27.36 -19.57 -3.96
N ASN A 526 -26.27 -20.14 -3.46
CA ASN A 526 -25.30 -20.86 -4.28
C ASN A 526 -25.45 -22.40 -4.26
N GLY A 527 -26.54 -22.95 -3.68
CA GLY A 527 -26.70 -24.38 -3.48
C GLY A 527 -26.69 -25.23 -4.77
N LEU A 528 -27.04 -24.66 -5.91
CA LEU A 528 -26.99 -25.28 -7.24
C LEU A 528 -25.98 -24.59 -8.18
N GLY A 529 -25.11 -23.74 -7.66
CA GLY A 529 -24.12 -23.01 -8.43
C GLY A 529 -24.72 -21.89 -9.29
N ALA A 530 -23.88 -21.26 -10.13
CA ALA A 530 -24.27 -20.15 -10.98
C ALA A 530 -25.21 -20.58 -12.13
N GLY A 531 -26.03 -19.63 -12.58
CA GLY A 531 -26.87 -19.77 -13.75
C GLY A 531 -26.26 -19.09 -14.99
N ASN A 532 -27.10 -18.86 -16.02
CA ASN A 532 -26.66 -18.19 -17.25
C ASN A 532 -26.60 -16.66 -17.12
N THR A 533 -27.09 -16.11 -16.02
CA THR A 533 -27.09 -14.69 -15.70
C THR A 533 -26.82 -14.51 -14.21
N TRP A 534 -26.26 -13.36 -13.85
CA TRP A 534 -26.03 -13.00 -12.45
C TRP A 534 -27.29 -12.44 -11.79
N CYS A 535 -28.13 -11.80 -12.56
CA CYS A 535 -29.28 -11.08 -12.05
C CYS A 535 -30.53 -11.98 -12.02
N ASN A 536 -31.06 -12.25 -10.84
CA ASN A 536 -32.27 -13.06 -10.60
C ASN A 536 -32.33 -14.38 -11.39
N PRO A 537 -31.28 -15.21 -11.48
CA PRO A 537 -31.31 -16.44 -12.24
C PRO A 537 -32.33 -17.41 -11.67
N THR A 538 -33.16 -17.96 -12.55
CA THR A 538 -34.14 -18.98 -12.17
C THR A 538 -33.44 -20.32 -11.85
N GLY A 539 -34.11 -21.19 -11.11
CA GLY A 539 -33.59 -22.54 -10.85
C GLY A 539 -32.46 -22.62 -9.83
N ARG A 540 -32.24 -21.57 -9.04
CA ARG A 540 -31.22 -21.62 -7.97
C ARG A 540 -31.81 -22.16 -6.66
N ALA A 541 -30.94 -22.51 -5.72
CA ALA A 541 -31.30 -23.01 -4.40
C ALA A 541 -30.47 -22.32 -3.31
N LEU A 542 -30.97 -22.38 -2.07
CA LEU A 542 -30.20 -21.92 -0.91
C LEU A 542 -28.94 -22.77 -0.76
N GLY A 543 -27.83 -22.13 -0.40
CA GLY A 543 -26.60 -22.80 0.02
C GLY A 543 -26.56 -23.01 1.53
N GLN A 544 -25.38 -23.35 2.05
CA GLN A 544 -25.19 -23.66 3.48
C GLN A 544 -25.55 -22.46 4.36
N ARG A 545 -26.25 -22.75 5.46
CA ARG A 545 -26.45 -21.77 6.54
C ARG A 545 -25.13 -21.43 7.23
N MET A 546 -25.15 -20.40 8.09
CA MET A 546 -23.97 -19.98 8.83
C MET A 546 -23.26 -21.17 9.49
N THR A 547 -21.98 -21.34 9.15
CA THR A 547 -21.11 -22.36 9.72
C THR A 547 -19.63 -21.98 9.56
N SER A 548 -18.84 -22.27 10.59
CA SER A 548 -17.37 -22.20 10.53
C SER A 548 -16.74 -23.53 10.10
N SER A 549 -17.54 -24.58 9.89
CA SER A 549 -17.09 -25.88 9.38
C SER A 549 -17.07 -25.84 7.85
N THR A 550 -16.14 -25.13 7.26
CA THR A 550 -16.03 -24.90 5.81
C THR A 550 -15.25 -25.99 5.09
N GLY A 551 -14.40 -26.73 5.82
CA GLY A 551 -13.44 -27.67 5.26
C GLY A 551 -12.21 -26.99 4.64
N ASP A 552 -12.12 -25.67 4.72
CA ASP A 552 -11.05 -24.84 4.20
C ASP A 552 -10.46 -23.99 5.34
N PRO A 553 -9.15 -24.08 5.61
CA PRO A 553 -8.52 -23.38 6.74
C PRO A 553 -8.48 -21.86 6.59
N LEU A 554 -8.61 -21.32 5.37
CA LEU A 554 -8.63 -19.90 5.09
C LEU A 554 -10.05 -19.31 5.05
N ALA A 555 -11.08 -20.15 4.87
CA ALA A 555 -12.47 -19.76 4.92
C ALA A 555 -12.96 -19.71 6.38
N ASP A 556 -13.13 -18.53 6.93
CA ASP A 556 -13.62 -18.36 8.31
C ASP A 556 -15.05 -18.86 8.48
N ALA A 557 -15.90 -18.63 7.50
CA ALA A 557 -17.27 -19.17 7.49
C ALA A 557 -17.91 -19.16 6.10
N TYR A 558 -18.93 -20.02 5.95
CA TYR A 558 -20.02 -19.85 5.02
C TYR A 558 -21.17 -19.16 5.76
N THR A 559 -21.79 -18.15 5.17
CA THR A 559 -22.92 -17.46 5.78
C THR A 559 -23.77 -16.80 4.70
N TRP A 560 -25.00 -16.43 5.03
CA TRP A 560 -25.83 -15.67 4.12
C TRP A 560 -25.56 -14.17 4.31
N ILE A 561 -24.78 -13.59 3.41
CA ILE A 561 -24.54 -12.15 3.40
C ILE A 561 -25.72 -11.47 2.69
N LYS A 562 -26.09 -11.93 1.48
CA LYS A 562 -27.34 -11.52 0.85
C LYS A 562 -28.53 -12.18 1.55
N SER A 563 -29.64 -11.46 1.70
CA SER A 563 -30.89 -12.04 2.17
C SER A 563 -31.55 -12.86 1.06
N PRO A 564 -31.68 -14.21 1.20
CA PRO A 564 -32.31 -15.03 0.17
C PRO A 564 -33.75 -14.62 -0.08
N GLY A 565 -34.11 -14.49 -1.36
CA GLY A 565 -35.45 -14.06 -1.77
C GLY A 565 -35.57 -12.57 -2.10
N GLU A 566 -34.56 -11.75 -1.74
CA GLU A 566 -34.51 -10.37 -2.24
C GLU A 566 -34.05 -10.33 -3.70
N SER A 567 -34.74 -9.48 -4.50
CA SER A 567 -34.42 -9.23 -5.90
C SER A 567 -33.04 -8.56 -6.07
N ASP A 568 -32.33 -8.89 -7.15
CA ASP A 568 -31.13 -8.20 -7.60
C ASP A 568 -31.44 -6.94 -8.41
N GLY A 569 -32.71 -6.77 -8.84
CA GLY A 569 -33.17 -5.67 -9.67
C GLY A 569 -34.31 -6.10 -10.57
N THR A 570 -34.71 -5.21 -11.48
CA THR A 570 -35.87 -5.42 -12.36
C THR A 570 -35.60 -6.41 -13.51
N CYS A 571 -34.43 -6.99 -13.61
CA CYS A 571 -34.11 -8.05 -14.56
C CYS A 571 -34.89 -9.34 -14.27
N GLY A 572 -35.10 -10.16 -15.29
CA GLY A 572 -35.79 -11.45 -15.15
C GLY A 572 -37.24 -11.34 -14.64
N GLY A 573 -37.85 -10.14 -14.70
CA GLY A 573 -39.20 -9.87 -14.20
C GLY A 573 -39.27 -9.63 -12.69
N GLY A 574 -38.12 -9.41 -12.02
CA GLY A 574 -38.02 -9.11 -10.58
C GLY A 574 -38.49 -7.69 -10.23
N PRO A 575 -38.86 -7.43 -8.98
CA PRO A 575 -39.06 -6.07 -8.46
C PRO A 575 -37.71 -5.33 -8.32
N THR A 576 -37.76 -4.07 -7.86
CA THR A 576 -36.55 -3.28 -7.59
C THR A 576 -35.62 -4.02 -6.63
N ALA A 577 -34.30 -3.75 -6.77
CA ALA A 577 -33.24 -4.37 -5.95
C ALA A 577 -33.56 -4.25 -4.44
N GLY A 578 -33.30 -5.30 -3.69
CA GLY A 578 -33.55 -5.38 -2.24
C GLY A 578 -35.01 -5.68 -1.85
N THR A 579 -35.97 -5.62 -2.80
CA THR A 579 -37.36 -5.99 -2.51
C THR A 579 -37.48 -7.52 -2.36
N PHE A 580 -38.14 -7.97 -1.29
CA PHE A 580 -38.41 -9.39 -1.09
C PHE A 580 -39.41 -9.90 -2.15
N TRP A 581 -38.97 -10.84 -2.96
CA TRP A 581 -39.75 -11.44 -4.05
C TRP A 581 -40.18 -12.85 -3.65
N THR A 582 -41.40 -12.95 -3.15
CA THR A 582 -41.94 -14.18 -2.54
C THR A 582 -41.85 -15.40 -3.45
N ASP A 583 -42.22 -15.29 -4.73
CA ASP A 583 -42.22 -16.44 -5.65
C ASP A 583 -40.78 -16.91 -5.97
N TYR A 584 -39.86 -15.98 -6.08
CA TYR A 584 -38.42 -16.30 -6.23
C TYR A 584 -37.89 -16.99 -4.97
N ALA A 585 -38.26 -16.49 -3.78
CA ALA A 585 -37.90 -17.05 -2.49
C ALA A 585 -38.42 -18.50 -2.33
N ILE A 586 -39.71 -18.72 -2.67
CA ILE A 586 -40.32 -20.06 -2.71
C ILE A 586 -39.50 -20.99 -3.62
N GLY A 587 -39.15 -20.49 -4.82
CA GLY A 587 -38.32 -21.24 -5.76
C GLY A 587 -36.96 -21.63 -5.21
N LEU A 588 -36.27 -20.74 -4.46
CA LEU A 588 -35.00 -21.06 -3.80
C LEU A 588 -35.17 -22.15 -2.73
N GLY A 589 -36.14 -21.98 -1.83
CA GLY A 589 -36.42 -22.93 -0.75
C GLY A 589 -36.89 -24.30 -1.21
N ALA A 590 -37.75 -24.34 -2.23
CA ALA A 590 -38.28 -25.59 -2.78
C ALA A 590 -37.19 -26.48 -3.39
N ARG A 591 -36.17 -25.89 -4.00
CA ARG A 591 -35.04 -26.65 -4.60
C ARG A 591 -33.93 -26.97 -3.62
N THR A 592 -34.02 -26.48 -2.39
CA THR A 592 -33.03 -26.76 -1.34
C THR A 592 -33.27 -28.14 -0.73
N THR A 593 -32.21 -28.93 -0.59
CA THR A 593 -32.27 -30.37 -0.20
C THR A 593 -32.16 -30.63 1.30
N TYR A 594 -32.02 -29.60 2.15
CA TYR A 594 -32.02 -29.70 3.62
C TYR A 594 -33.25 -29.09 4.25
#